data_7e2fa63ac14f6bcac9a6c0a931eca8e1
#
_entry.id   7e2fa63ac14f6bcac9a6c0a931eca8e1
#
_cell.length_a   1.000
_cell.length_b   1.000
_cell.length_c   1.000
_cell.angle_alpha   90.00
_cell.angle_beta   90.00
_cell.angle_gamma   90.00
#
_symmetry.space_group_name_H-M   'P 1'
#
loop_
_entity.id
_entity.type
_entity.pdbx_description
1 polymer ?
#
loop_
_entity_poly.entity_id
_entity_poly.type
_entity_poly.pdbx_seq_one_letter_code
_entity_poly.pdbx_strand_id
1 'polypeptide(L)'
;MARLYSIKIFGQKYRIDYAHNEEDSYGITDAATNRISIRHRLPEDKLVRVLMHEVTHAVIFESLLAHRKRFDVEEVCDLVGYHIVDVLKDNPALVEWLFGTKEEELDKPIEG
;
A
#
# COMPACT_ATOMS: atom_id res chain seq x y z
N MET A 1 -6.75 6.63 15.17
CA MET A 1 -6.09 6.69 13.86
C MET A 1 -7.09 7.01 12.77
N ALA A 2 -6.82 8.00 11.97
CA ALA A 2 -7.65 8.29 10.81
C ALA A 2 -7.48 7.19 9.76
N ARG A 3 -8.53 6.87 9.04
CA ARG A 3 -8.49 5.87 7.97
C ARG A 3 -8.21 6.52 6.63
N LEU A 4 -7.49 5.81 5.77
CA LEU A 4 -7.33 6.20 4.39
C LEU A 4 -8.47 5.64 3.56
N TYR A 5 -9.00 6.42 2.65
CA TYR A 5 -10.08 6.02 1.77
C TYR A 5 -9.72 6.07 0.29
N SER A 6 -8.53 6.54 -0.03
CA SER A 6 -8.01 6.49 -1.40
C SER A 6 -6.51 6.55 -1.42
N ILE A 7 -5.94 6.03 -2.50
CA ILE A 7 -4.51 6.06 -2.75
C ILE A 7 -4.29 6.13 -4.25
N LYS A 8 -3.29 6.90 -4.66
CA LYS A 8 -2.96 7.06 -6.06
C LYS A 8 -1.80 6.14 -6.44
N ILE A 9 -2.00 5.29 -7.43
CA ILE A 9 -1.00 4.32 -7.88
C ILE A 9 -0.90 4.44 -9.40
N PHE A 10 0.26 4.85 -9.90
CA PHE A 10 0.48 5.09 -11.34
C PHE A 10 -0.57 6.04 -11.93
N GLY A 11 -0.92 7.09 -11.19
CA GLY A 11 -1.94 8.03 -11.63
C GLY A 11 -3.38 7.53 -11.51
N GLN A 12 -3.59 6.29 -11.15
CA GLN A 12 -4.91 5.71 -10.96
C GLN A 12 -5.34 5.86 -9.51
N LYS A 13 -6.55 6.32 -9.30
CA LYS A 13 -7.10 6.45 -7.96
C LYS A 13 -7.73 5.12 -7.54
N TYR A 14 -7.17 4.50 -6.52
CA TYR A 14 -7.75 3.32 -5.89
C TYR A 14 -8.55 3.74 -4.68
N ARG A 15 -9.77 3.24 -4.58
CA ARG A 15 -10.60 3.43 -3.40
C ARG A 15 -10.23 2.37 -2.37
N ILE A 16 -10.25 2.77 -1.11
CA ILE A 16 -10.01 1.86 0.01
C ILE A 16 -11.28 1.80 0.82
N ASP A 17 -11.81 0.60 1.03
CA ASP A 17 -12.92 0.39 1.95
C ASP A 17 -12.54 -0.66 3.00
N TYR A 18 -13.33 -0.74 4.04
CA TYR A 18 -13.05 -1.59 5.19
C TYR A 18 -14.20 -2.56 5.42
N ALA A 19 -14.73 -3.10 4.34
CA ALA A 19 -15.90 -3.96 4.35
C ALA A 19 -15.61 -5.40 3.91
N HIS A 20 -14.34 -5.76 3.75
CA HIS A 20 -13.97 -7.11 3.35
C HIS A 20 -14.26 -8.08 4.50
N ASN A 21 -15.04 -9.13 4.23
CA ASN A 21 -15.47 -10.04 5.27
C ASN A 21 -15.26 -11.52 4.94
N GLU A 22 -14.46 -11.83 3.94
CA GLU A 22 -14.13 -13.20 3.63
C GLU A 22 -13.19 -13.78 4.69
N GLU A 23 -13.43 -15.01 5.09
CA GLU A 23 -12.67 -15.62 6.18
C GLU A 23 -11.24 -15.94 5.81
N ASP A 24 -10.97 -16.19 4.53
CA ASP A 24 -9.67 -16.67 4.07
C ASP A 24 -8.63 -15.57 3.89
N SER A 25 -9.03 -14.31 3.95
CA SER A 25 -8.10 -13.22 3.73
C SER A 25 -8.46 -11.98 4.52
N TYR A 26 -7.47 -11.14 4.75
CA TYR A 26 -7.65 -9.87 5.45
C TYR A 26 -7.91 -8.71 4.50
N GLY A 27 -7.68 -8.91 3.21
CA GLY A 27 -7.92 -7.87 2.22
C GLY A 27 -7.90 -8.43 0.81
N ILE A 28 -8.33 -7.60 -0.13
CA ILE A 28 -8.31 -7.94 -1.54
C ILE A 28 -8.10 -6.68 -2.37
N THR A 29 -7.39 -6.84 -3.48
CA THR A 29 -7.18 -5.78 -4.46
C THR A 29 -7.84 -6.17 -5.76
N ASP A 30 -8.69 -5.28 -6.28
CA ASP A 30 -9.34 -5.46 -7.57
C ASP A 30 -8.86 -4.36 -8.51
N ALA A 31 -7.95 -4.70 -9.42
CA ALA A 31 -7.40 -3.75 -10.37
C ALA A 31 -8.42 -3.35 -11.44
N ALA A 32 -9.38 -4.20 -11.73
CA ALA A 32 -10.42 -3.89 -12.72
C ALA A 32 -11.31 -2.74 -12.28
N THR A 33 -11.58 -2.66 -10.99
CA THR A 33 -12.42 -1.60 -10.41
C THR A 33 -11.62 -0.56 -9.61
N ASN A 34 -10.30 -0.70 -9.54
CA ASN A 34 -9.42 0.16 -8.76
C ASN A 34 -9.88 0.26 -7.31
N ARG A 35 -10.04 -0.89 -6.68
CA ARG A 35 -10.53 -0.96 -5.31
C ARG A 35 -9.64 -1.85 -4.46
N ILE A 36 -9.37 -1.40 -3.25
CA ILE A 36 -8.75 -2.18 -2.19
C ILE A 36 -9.75 -2.29 -1.06
N SER A 37 -10.10 -3.53 -0.69
CA SER A 37 -11.03 -3.78 0.42
C SER A 37 -10.28 -4.47 1.54
N ILE A 38 -10.41 -3.96 2.76
CA ILE A 38 -9.69 -4.45 3.92
C ILE A 38 -10.69 -4.87 4.98
N ARG A 39 -10.36 -5.94 5.71
CA ARG A 39 -11.19 -6.38 6.83
C ARG A 39 -11.25 -5.29 7.90
N HIS A 40 -12.45 -4.99 8.36
CA HIS A 40 -12.60 -3.99 9.42
C HIS A 40 -12.19 -4.57 10.78
N ARG A 41 -11.97 -3.68 11.75
CA ARG A 41 -11.59 -4.02 13.12
C ARG A 41 -10.26 -4.76 13.27
N LEU A 42 -9.37 -4.60 12.31
CA LEU A 42 -8.01 -5.09 12.49
C LEU A 42 -7.25 -4.19 13.46
N PRO A 43 -6.39 -4.78 14.30
CA PRO A 43 -5.44 -3.98 15.06
C PRO A 43 -4.60 -3.10 14.14
N GLU A 44 -4.20 -1.95 14.64
CA GLU A 44 -3.55 -0.92 13.84
C GLU A 44 -2.31 -1.42 13.11
N ASP A 45 -1.43 -2.13 13.79
CA ASP A 45 -0.22 -2.65 13.19
C ASP A 45 -0.51 -3.68 12.09
N LYS A 46 -1.54 -4.47 12.27
CA LYS A 46 -1.97 -5.43 11.26
C LYS A 46 -2.61 -4.73 10.08
N LEU A 47 -3.42 -3.73 10.34
CA LEU A 47 -4.06 -2.92 9.29
C LEU A 47 -3.02 -2.32 8.35
N VAL A 48 -1.95 -1.74 8.90
CA VAL A 48 -0.87 -1.16 8.10
C VAL A 48 -0.25 -2.21 7.18
N ARG A 49 0.05 -3.38 7.71
CA ARG A 49 0.68 -4.45 6.94
C ARG A 49 -0.23 -4.98 5.85
N VAL A 50 -1.50 -5.16 6.16
CA VAL A 50 -2.50 -5.63 5.17
C VAL A 50 -2.67 -4.60 4.07
N LEU A 51 -2.81 -3.32 4.42
CA LEU A 51 -2.93 -2.29 3.40
C LEU A 51 -1.71 -2.25 2.48
N MET A 52 -0.51 -2.30 3.03
CA MET A 52 0.70 -2.26 2.20
C MET A 52 0.85 -3.51 1.34
N HIS A 53 0.38 -4.65 1.81
CA HIS A 53 0.31 -5.87 1.00
C HIS A 53 -0.59 -5.65 -0.21
N GLU A 54 -1.78 -5.08 0.00
CA GLU A 54 -2.71 -4.83 -1.10
C GLU A 54 -2.21 -3.73 -2.04
N VAL A 55 -1.56 -2.71 -1.51
CA VAL A 55 -0.91 -1.69 -2.35
C VAL A 55 0.14 -2.32 -3.26
N THR A 56 0.89 -3.28 -2.75
CA THR A 56 1.88 -4.00 -3.55
C THR A 56 1.23 -4.77 -4.70
N HIS A 57 0.08 -5.42 -4.44
CA HIS A 57 -0.69 -6.05 -5.52
C HIS A 57 -1.09 -5.02 -6.58
N ALA A 58 -1.57 -3.85 -6.16
CA ALA A 58 -1.98 -2.81 -7.10
C ALA A 58 -0.79 -2.30 -7.93
N VAL A 59 0.37 -2.11 -7.30
CA VAL A 59 1.59 -1.71 -8.00
C VAL A 59 1.94 -2.73 -9.07
N ILE A 60 1.89 -4.01 -8.74
CA ILE A 60 2.19 -5.09 -9.68
C ILE A 60 1.18 -5.10 -10.83
N PHE A 61 -0.11 -4.99 -10.53
CA PHE A 61 -1.16 -4.99 -11.54
C PHE A 61 -1.05 -3.81 -12.50
N GLU A 62 -0.70 -2.64 -12.00
CA GLU A 62 -0.59 -1.44 -12.84
C GLU A 62 0.70 -1.38 -13.63
N SER A 63 1.63 -2.27 -13.37
CA SER A 63 2.93 -2.26 -14.04
C SER A 63 2.93 -3.06 -15.33
N LEU A 64 3.96 -2.84 -16.14
CA LEU A 64 4.14 -3.62 -17.37
C LEU A 64 4.42 -5.09 -17.09
N LEU A 65 4.97 -5.41 -15.92
CA LEU A 65 5.25 -6.79 -15.56
C LEU A 65 4.01 -7.64 -15.34
N ALA A 66 2.88 -7.01 -15.02
CA ALA A 66 1.61 -7.72 -14.83
C ALA A 66 1.17 -8.46 -16.10
N HIS A 67 1.63 -8.02 -17.27
CA HIS A 67 1.29 -8.64 -18.54
C HIS A 67 2.24 -9.76 -18.97
N ARG A 68 3.27 -10.02 -18.19
CA ARG A 68 4.24 -11.06 -18.47
C ARG A 68 3.84 -12.36 -17.77
N LYS A 69 4.15 -13.48 -18.41
CA LYS A 69 3.91 -14.78 -17.80
C LYS A 69 4.95 -15.14 -16.74
N ARG A 70 6.16 -14.58 -16.87
CA ARG A 70 7.26 -14.82 -15.94
C ARG A 70 8.08 -13.55 -15.77
N PHE A 71 8.56 -13.35 -14.57
CA PHE A 71 9.54 -12.33 -14.27
C PHE A 71 10.42 -12.87 -13.15
N ASP A 72 11.69 -12.49 -13.16
CA ASP A 72 12.61 -12.95 -12.16
C ASP A 72 12.62 -12.06 -10.91
N VAL A 73 13.38 -12.46 -9.92
CA VAL A 73 13.43 -11.75 -8.64
C VAL A 73 13.97 -10.33 -8.81
N GLU A 74 14.96 -10.14 -9.66
CA GLU A 74 15.51 -8.81 -9.91
C GLU A 74 14.48 -7.86 -10.50
N GLU A 75 13.68 -8.34 -11.45
CA GLU A 75 12.62 -7.53 -12.04
C GLU A 75 11.56 -7.15 -10.99
N VAL A 76 11.22 -8.07 -10.11
CA VAL A 76 10.27 -7.79 -9.03
C VAL A 76 10.85 -6.77 -8.05
N CYS A 77 12.12 -6.92 -7.68
CA CYS A 77 12.77 -5.97 -6.77
C CYS A 77 12.82 -4.57 -7.38
N ASP A 78 13.17 -4.47 -8.65
CA ASP A 78 13.19 -3.19 -9.34
C ASP A 78 11.79 -2.58 -9.40
N LEU A 79 10.80 -3.38 -9.78
CA LEU A 79 9.43 -2.93 -9.87
C LEU A 79 8.92 -2.39 -8.54
N VAL A 80 9.00 -3.21 -7.52
CA VAL A 80 8.46 -2.84 -6.21
C VAL A 80 9.29 -1.70 -5.60
N GLY A 81 10.61 -1.81 -5.67
CA GLY A 81 11.50 -0.83 -5.06
C GLY A 81 11.34 0.57 -5.66
N TYR A 82 11.31 0.68 -6.97
CA TYR A 82 11.18 1.99 -7.62
C TYR A 82 9.76 2.54 -7.51
N HIS A 83 8.77 1.72 -7.76
CA HIS A 83 7.40 2.21 -7.81
C HIS A 83 6.79 2.45 -6.44
N ILE A 84 7.23 1.74 -5.40
CA ILE A 84 6.73 2.02 -4.05
C ILE A 84 7.18 3.42 -3.59
N VAL A 85 8.37 3.85 -4.00
CA VAL A 85 8.83 5.20 -3.70
C VAL A 85 7.94 6.23 -4.36
N ASP A 86 7.56 6.00 -5.63
CA ASP A 86 6.64 6.89 -6.33
C ASP A 86 5.28 6.95 -5.65
N VAL A 87 4.76 5.80 -5.22
CA VAL A 87 3.50 5.76 -4.47
C VAL A 87 3.59 6.60 -3.19
N LEU A 88 4.68 6.50 -2.47
CA LEU A 88 4.87 7.30 -1.25
C LEU A 88 4.95 8.79 -1.57
N LYS A 89 5.67 9.17 -2.61
CA LYS A 89 5.78 10.57 -3.03
C LYS A 89 4.45 11.15 -3.48
N ASP A 90 3.64 10.35 -4.16
CA ASP A 90 2.36 10.81 -4.70
C ASP A 90 1.25 10.82 -3.66
N ASN A 91 1.49 10.26 -2.49
CA ASN A 91 0.45 10.10 -1.46
C ASN A 91 0.94 10.57 -0.09
N PRO A 92 1.06 11.90 0.12
CA PRO A 92 1.51 12.42 1.42
C PRO A 92 0.65 11.96 2.59
N ALA A 93 -0.66 11.80 2.37
CA ALA A 93 -1.55 11.31 3.42
C ALA A 93 -1.21 9.88 3.84
N LEU A 94 -0.77 9.04 2.89
CA LEU A 94 -0.31 7.70 3.21
C LEU A 94 0.93 7.73 4.08
N VAL A 95 1.89 8.58 3.74
CA VAL A 95 3.13 8.72 4.51
C VAL A 95 2.82 9.17 5.94
N GLU A 96 1.97 10.18 6.07
CA GLU A 96 1.55 10.67 7.37
C GLU A 96 0.84 9.58 8.17
N TRP A 97 -0.03 8.83 7.51
CA TRP A 97 -0.75 7.74 8.15
C TRP A 97 0.18 6.62 8.63
N LEU A 98 1.19 6.26 7.82
CA LEU A 98 2.13 5.20 8.16
C LEU A 98 3.05 5.56 9.32
N PHE A 99 3.54 6.80 9.34
CA PHE A 99 4.59 7.21 10.27
C PHE A 99 4.11 8.15 11.37
N GLY A 100 2.86 8.59 11.29
CA GLY A 100 2.32 9.55 12.24
C GLY A 100 2.81 10.96 11.96
N THR A 101 2.32 11.92 12.76
CA THR A 101 2.60 13.32 12.57
C THR A 101 3.49 13.92 13.66
N LYS A 102 4.02 13.10 14.54
CA LYS A 102 4.81 13.59 15.65
C LYS A 102 6.27 13.74 15.24
N GLU A 103 6.62 14.94 14.86
CA GLU A 103 7.99 15.24 14.44
C GLU A 103 9.03 14.89 15.48
N GLU A 104 8.69 15.05 16.75
CA GLU A 104 9.61 14.73 17.84
C GLU A 104 9.95 13.24 17.91
N GLU A 105 9.20 12.40 17.23
CA GLU A 105 9.48 10.96 17.17
C GLU A 105 10.29 10.57 15.94
N LEU A 106 10.39 11.48 14.97
CA LEU A 106 10.93 11.13 13.66
C LEU A 106 12.43 11.27 13.56
N ASP A 107 13.04 12.11 14.34
CA ASP A 107 14.41 12.44 14.04
C ASP A 107 15.21 12.76 15.26
N LYS A 108 15.56 11.74 15.98
CA LYS A 108 16.58 11.89 17.00
C LYS A 108 17.84 11.27 16.48
N PRO A 109 18.90 12.05 16.30
CA PRO A 109 20.16 11.49 15.91
C PRO A 109 20.60 10.47 16.96
N ILE A 110 21.16 9.39 16.48
CA ILE A 110 21.73 8.40 17.37
C ILE A 110 22.96 9.02 18.00
N GLU A 111 22.86 9.30 19.29
CA GLU A 111 24.01 9.77 20.04
C GLU A 111 24.83 8.57 20.42
N GLY A 112 26.03 8.56 19.90
CA GLY A 112 26.83 7.43 20.25
C GLY A 112 28.24 7.67 20.27
#